data_2062cada46cc8407676629fe099614a0
#
_entry.id   2062cada46cc8407676629fe099614a0
#
_cell.length_a   1.000
_cell.length_b   1.000
_cell.length_c   1.000
_cell.angle_alpha   90.00
_cell.angle_beta   90.00
_cell.angle_gamma   90.00
#
_symmetry.space_group_name_H-M   'P 1'
#
loop_
_entity.id
_entity.type
_entity.pdbx_description
1 polymer ?
#
loop_
_entity_poly.entity_id
_entity_poly.type
_entity_poly.pdbx_seq_one_letter_code
_entity_poly.pdbx_strand_id
1 'polypeptide(L)'
;KKEFEASEADLKQAEAEYQRALGRIKNYGLSKENNFILSSKVAGVVTERQINPGSEVKPDNTTPLFIVSDPKKLWVNIEVPEKDLHKISLGQHLNIEASAYPHEAFKAKVILIAKVLDPDTRRVVVRCDIDNTDEKLKPQMYIYATPLDGEENFPFVPNDAVITEGVKNFIFVERSPGVIEKRNIKIVHQGHINSFISEGVHEGERVVTTGALLLNSEFSSN
;
A
#
# COMPACT_ATOMS: atom_id res chain seq x y z
N LYS A 1 -26.82 -52.74 -41.67
CA LYS A 1 -27.33 -51.45 -41.16
C LYS A 1 -26.91 -51.20 -39.71
N LYS A 2 -27.17 -52.13 -38.78
CA LYS A 2 -26.75 -51.98 -37.35
C LYS A 2 -25.25 -51.83 -37.17
N GLU A 3 -24.44 -52.58 -37.90
CA GLU A 3 -22.97 -52.50 -37.81
C GLU A 3 -22.42 -51.13 -38.28
N PHE A 4 -23.04 -50.56 -39.32
CA PHE A 4 -22.67 -49.25 -39.81
C PHE A 4 -23.04 -48.15 -38.82
N GLU A 5 -24.24 -48.21 -38.24
CA GLU A 5 -24.67 -47.30 -37.17
C GLU A 5 -23.77 -47.38 -35.91
N ALA A 6 -23.33 -48.58 -35.54
CA ALA A 6 -22.38 -48.78 -34.44
C ALA A 6 -21.00 -48.12 -34.75
N SER A 7 -20.46 -48.40 -35.95
CA SER A 7 -19.16 -47.81 -36.36
C SER A 7 -19.21 -46.29 -36.48
N GLU A 8 -20.36 -45.70 -36.91
CA GLU A 8 -20.56 -44.27 -36.94
C GLU A 8 -20.59 -43.67 -35.51
N ALA A 9 -21.24 -44.35 -34.59
CA ALA A 9 -21.24 -43.93 -33.17
C ALA A 9 -19.86 -43.98 -32.56
N ASP A 10 -19.07 -45.04 -32.80
CA ASP A 10 -17.72 -45.19 -32.33
C ASP A 10 -16.79 -44.10 -32.89
N LEU A 11 -16.92 -43.75 -34.18
CA LEU A 11 -16.16 -42.67 -34.77
C LEU A 11 -16.47 -41.34 -34.10
N LYS A 12 -17.74 -40.99 -33.89
CA LYS A 12 -18.14 -39.76 -33.22
C LYS A 12 -17.62 -39.70 -31.78
N GLN A 13 -17.62 -40.80 -31.09
CA GLN A 13 -17.06 -40.88 -29.74
C GLN A 13 -15.57 -40.62 -29.75
N ALA A 14 -14.81 -41.28 -30.62
CA ALA A 14 -13.36 -41.09 -30.76
C ALA A 14 -13.01 -39.66 -31.16
N GLU A 15 -13.76 -39.05 -32.09
CA GLU A 15 -13.59 -37.66 -32.44
C GLU A 15 -13.85 -36.70 -31.24
N ALA A 16 -14.89 -36.98 -30.46
CA ALA A 16 -15.18 -36.17 -29.26
C ALA A 16 -14.07 -36.30 -28.18
N GLU A 17 -13.53 -37.49 -27.99
CA GLU A 17 -12.39 -37.72 -27.07
C GLU A 17 -11.13 -37.02 -27.57
N TYR A 18 -10.83 -37.08 -28.85
CA TYR A 18 -9.71 -36.36 -29.46
C TYR A 18 -9.84 -34.87 -29.27
N GLN A 19 -11.01 -34.27 -29.52
CA GLN A 19 -11.24 -32.85 -29.31
C GLN A 19 -11.10 -32.44 -27.82
N ARG A 20 -11.58 -33.26 -26.91
CA ARG A 20 -11.37 -33.04 -25.46
C ARG A 20 -9.88 -33.08 -25.09
N ALA A 21 -9.13 -34.00 -25.62
CA ALA A 21 -7.70 -34.13 -25.40
C ALA A 21 -6.94 -32.93 -25.96
N LEU A 22 -7.26 -32.48 -27.17
CA LEU A 22 -6.71 -31.25 -27.77
C LEU A 22 -7.02 -30.02 -26.93
N GLY A 23 -8.26 -29.89 -26.45
CA GLY A 23 -8.67 -28.79 -25.57
C GLY A 23 -7.85 -28.76 -24.26
N ARG A 24 -7.59 -29.91 -23.64
CA ARG A 24 -6.72 -30.00 -22.46
C ARG A 24 -5.30 -29.56 -22.76
N ILE A 25 -4.70 -30.07 -23.84
CA ILE A 25 -3.35 -29.72 -24.29
C ILE A 25 -3.23 -28.21 -24.53
N LYS A 26 -4.21 -27.62 -25.21
CA LYS A 26 -4.24 -26.17 -25.49
C LYS A 26 -4.31 -25.34 -24.21
N ASN A 27 -5.06 -25.79 -23.20
CA ASN A 27 -5.17 -25.13 -21.92
C ASN A 27 -3.87 -25.20 -21.08
N TYR A 28 -3.04 -26.23 -21.29
CA TYR A 28 -1.75 -26.35 -20.62
C TYR A 28 -0.61 -25.58 -21.31
N GLY A 29 -0.84 -24.95 -22.46
CA GLY A 29 0.15 -24.10 -23.11
C GLY A 29 1.40 -24.86 -23.57
N LEU A 30 1.24 -25.99 -24.25
CA LEU A 30 2.37 -26.74 -24.82
C LEU A 30 3.12 -25.91 -25.85
N SER A 31 4.43 -25.80 -25.69
CA SER A 31 5.35 -25.27 -26.71
C SER A 31 5.62 -26.32 -27.79
N LYS A 32 6.19 -25.87 -28.92
CA LYS A 32 6.60 -26.78 -30.03
C LYS A 32 7.65 -27.82 -29.60
N GLU A 33 8.32 -27.61 -28.46
CA GLU A 33 9.35 -28.49 -27.90
C GLU A 33 8.80 -29.43 -26.81
N ASN A 34 7.49 -29.61 -26.73
CA ASN A 34 6.82 -30.46 -25.72
C ASN A 34 6.99 -29.97 -24.28
N ASN A 35 7.34 -28.70 -24.08
CA ASN A 35 7.45 -28.06 -22.77
C ASN A 35 6.14 -27.36 -22.41
N PHE A 36 5.76 -27.44 -21.15
CA PHE A 36 4.64 -26.65 -20.61
C PHE A 36 5.09 -25.23 -20.30
N ILE A 37 4.37 -24.25 -20.85
CA ILE A 37 4.61 -22.84 -20.58
C ILE A 37 3.54 -22.36 -19.62
N LEU A 38 3.94 -21.99 -18.40
CA LEU A 38 3.09 -21.33 -17.42
C LEU A 38 3.14 -19.81 -17.65
N SER A 39 2.06 -19.25 -18.20
CA SER A 39 1.96 -17.82 -18.47
C SER A 39 1.09 -17.14 -17.42
N SER A 40 1.51 -15.95 -16.97
CA SER A 40 0.67 -15.11 -16.13
C SER A 40 -0.52 -14.58 -16.93
N LYS A 41 -1.72 -14.58 -16.32
CA LYS A 41 -2.93 -13.96 -16.89
C LYS A 41 -3.03 -12.46 -16.58
N VAL A 42 -2.18 -11.97 -15.70
CA VAL A 42 -2.12 -10.56 -15.28
C VAL A 42 -0.74 -9.99 -15.60
N ALA A 43 -0.70 -8.72 -15.99
CA ALA A 43 0.53 -7.98 -16.13
C ALA A 43 1.05 -7.60 -14.73
N GLY A 44 2.37 -7.68 -14.53
CA GLY A 44 2.98 -7.36 -13.24
C GLY A 44 4.39 -7.92 -13.11
N VAL A 45 4.92 -7.90 -11.91
CA VAL A 45 6.20 -8.49 -11.54
C VAL A 45 5.99 -9.75 -10.70
N VAL A 46 6.93 -10.69 -10.80
CA VAL A 46 6.95 -11.86 -9.93
C VAL A 46 7.42 -11.42 -8.54
N THR A 47 6.50 -11.40 -7.58
CA THR A 47 6.80 -11.02 -6.20
C THR A 47 7.28 -12.18 -5.36
N GLU A 48 6.81 -13.39 -5.67
CA GLU A 48 7.26 -14.61 -4.99
C GLU A 48 7.47 -15.73 -6.01
N ARG A 49 8.52 -16.51 -5.77
CA ARG A 49 8.83 -17.74 -6.51
C ARG A 49 9.08 -18.87 -5.52
N GLN A 50 8.21 -19.86 -5.51
CA GLN A 50 8.28 -21.02 -4.61
C GLN A 50 8.71 -22.31 -5.31
N ILE A 51 9.28 -22.21 -6.49
CA ILE A 51 9.78 -23.34 -7.28
C ILE A 51 11.24 -23.11 -7.66
N ASN A 52 12.04 -24.18 -7.60
CA ASN A 52 13.43 -24.20 -8.04
C ASN A 52 13.58 -25.06 -9.30
N PRO A 53 14.59 -24.80 -10.13
CA PRO A 53 14.94 -25.69 -11.24
C PRO A 53 15.14 -27.13 -10.76
N GLY A 54 14.55 -28.08 -11.46
CA GLY A 54 14.59 -29.49 -11.10
C GLY A 54 13.53 -29.93 -10.08
N SER A 55 12.69 -29.02 -9.56
CA SER A 55 11.56 -29.40 -8.68
C SER A 55 10.46 -30.08 -9.47
N GLU A 56 9.92 -31.17 -8.91
CA GLU A 56 8.71 -31.81 -9.44
C GLU A 56 7.47 -31.01 -9.06
N VAL A 57 6.60 -30.75 -10.04
CA VAL A 57 5.31 -30.08 -9.83
C VAL A 57 4.18 -31.07 -9.94
N LYS A 58 3.35 -31.16 -8.90
CA LYS A 58 2.18 -32.04 -8.85
C LYS A 58 0.88 -31.22 -8.97
N PRO A 59 -0.18 -31.81 -9.56
CA PRO A 59 -1.46 -31.10 -9.70
C PRO A 59 -2.15 -30.72 -8.38
N ASP A 60 -1.81 -31.39 -7.29
CA ASP A 60 -2.34 -31.20 -5.94
C ASP A 60 -1.50 -30.24 -5.08
N ASN A 61 -0.52 -29.56 -5.68
CA ASN A 61 0.25 -28.54 -4.98
C ASN A 61 -0.67 -27.41 -4.48
N THR A 62 -0.72 -27.25 -3.16
CA THR A 62 -1.54 -26.22 -2.50
C THR A 62 -0.87 -24.86 -2.48
N THR A 63 0.47 -24.83 -2.65
CA THR A 63 1.24 -23.57 -2.67
C THR A 63 1.40 -23.05 -4.09
N PRO A 64 1.20 -21.73 -4.33
CA PRO A 64 1.41 -21.17 -5.65
C PRO A 64 2.88 -21.25 -6.05
N LEU A 65 3.15 -21.61 -7.31
CA LEU A 65 4.53 -21.67 -7.84
C LEU A 65 5.15 -20.29 -7.99
N PHE A 66 4.33 -19.33 -8.41
CA PHE A 66 4.68 -17.92 -8.58
C PHE A 66 3.52 -17.05 -8.14
N ILE A 67 3.83 -15.91 -7.54
CA ILE A 67 2.87 -14.84 -7.29
C ILE A 67 3.27 -13.65 -8.17
N VAL A 68 2.32 -13.19 -8.98
CA VAL A 68 2.49 -12.02 -9.86
C VAL A 68 1.54 -10.94 -9.37
N SER A 69 2.08 -9.76 -9.09
CA SER A 69 1.29 -8.61 -8.68
C SER A 69 1.79 -7.31 -9.32
N ASP A 70 0.94 -6.30 -9.35
CA ASP A 70 1.29 -4.97 -9.82
C ASP A 70 1.72 -4.12 -8.60
N PRO A 71 3.01 -3.80 -8.43
CA PRO A 71 3.49 -3.06 -7.27
C PRO A 71 3.01 -1.61 -7.23
N LYS A 72 2.50 -1.08 -8.36
CA LYS A 72 1.94 0.28 -8.44
C LYS A 72 0.54 0.39 -7.86
N LYS A 73 -0.17 -0.74 -7.79
CA LYS A 73 -1.54 -0.82 -7.27
C LYS A 73 -1.55 -1.50 -5.92
N LEU A 74 -1.48 -0.72 -4.88
CA LEU A 74 -1.54 -1.21 -3.51
C LEU A 74 -2.86 -0.80 -2.85
N TRP A 75 -3.31 -1.65 -1.96
CA TRP A 75 -4.36 -1.31 -1.02
C TRP A 75 -3.76 -1.18 0.38
N VAL A 76 -4.20 -0.16 1.08
CA VAL A 76 -3.93 0.01 2.50
C VAL A 76 -5.13 -0.51 3.28
N ASN A 77 -4.90 -1.49 4.14
CA ASN A 77 -5.92 -1.95 5.08
C ASN A 77 -5.64 -1.32 6.44
N ILE A 78 -6.62 -0.59 6.94
CA ILE A 78 -6.57 0.12 8.22
C ILE A 78 -7.56 -0.53 9.16
N GLU A 79 -7.14 -0.86 10.35
CA GLU A 79 -8.00 -1.39 11.40
C GLU A 79 -8.46 -0.25 12.30
N VAL A 80 -9.70 0.19 12.10
CA VAL A 80 -10.30 1.32 12.81
C VAL A 80 -11.06 0.81 14.05
N PRO A 81 -10.73 1.29 15.25
CA PRO A 81 -11.50 0.97 16.45
C PRO A 81 -12.96 1.42 16.34
N GLU A 82 -13.88 0.66 16.92
CA GLU A 82 -15.33 0.95 16.91
C GLU A 82 -15.65 2.41 17.29
N LYS A 83 -15.01 2.94 18.34
CA LYS A 83 -15.20 4.31 18.84
C LYS A 83 -14.86 5.40 17.81
N ASP A 84 -13.96 5.11 16.86
CA ASP A 84 -13.46 6.07 15.89
C ASP A 84 -14.10 5.89 14.49
N LEU A 85 -14.95 4.87 14.33
CA LEU A 85 -15.59 4.55 13.05
C LEU A 85 -16.43 5.71 12.49
N HIS A 86 -17.06 6.51 13.37
CA HIS A 86 -17.86 7.67 12.97
C HIS A 86 -17.04 8.78 12.29
N LYS A 87 -15.71 8.77 12.43
CA LYS A 87 -14.79 9.73 11.83
C LYS A 87 -14.39 9.35 10.41
N ILE A 88 -14.71 8.14 9.96
CA ILE A 88 -14.30 7.61 8.67
C ILE A 88 -15.51 7.47 7.74
N SER A 89 -15.38 8.00 6.54
CA SER A 89 -16.43 7.96 5.52
C SER A 89 -15.89 7.40 4.20
N LEU A 90 -16.78 6.76 3.43
CA LEU A 90 -16.43 6.29 2.09
C LEU A 90 -16.06 7.48 1.20
N GLY A 91 -14.96 7.36 0.46
CA GLY A 91 -14.43 8.41 -0.39
C GLY A 91 -13.56 9.44 0.33
N GLN A 92 -13.47 9.39 1.67
CA GLN A 92 -12.61 10.30 2.45
C GLN A 92 -11.14 10.08 2.09
N HIS A 93 -10.38 11.18 2.08
CA HIS A 93 -8.93 11.13 1.92
C HIS A 93 -8.26 10.97 3.29
N LEU A 94 -7.22 10.16 3.30
CA LEU A 94 -6.38 9.90 4.47
C LEU A 94 -4.94 10.20 4.12
N ASN A 95 -4.21 10.68 5.11
CA ASN A 95 -2.77 10.77 5.05
C ASN A 95 -2.15 9.48 5.55
N ILE A 96 -1.23 8.92 4.77
CA ILE A 96 -0.51 7.70 5.11
C ILE A 96 0.95 8.06 5.36
N GLU A 97 1.42 7.72 6.54
CA GLU A 97 2.81 7.87 6.96
C GLU A 97 3.45 6.49 7.06
N ALA A 98 4.61 6.31 6.46
CA ALA A 98 5.40 5.09 6.55
C ALA A 98 6.72 5.38 7.26
N SER A 99 7.07 4.56 8.26
CA SER A 99 8.32 4.73 9.02
C SER A 99 9.57 4.64 8.14
N ALA A 100 9.48 3.94 7.01
CA ALA A 100 10.58 3.86 6.03
C ALA A 100 10.80 5.18 5.28
N TYR A 101 9.82 6.07 5.25
CA TYR A 101 9.83 7.35 4.52
C TYR A 101 9.30 8.49 5.42
N PRO A 102 10.02 8.86 6.49
CA PRO A 102 9.54 9.81 7.50
C PRO A 102 9.34 11.24 6.95
N HIS A 103 9.93 11.55 5.80
CA HIS A 103 9.82 12.85 5.15
C HIS A 103 8.81 12.88 3.98
N GLU A 104 8.01 11.83 3.85
CA GLU A 104 7.01 11.71 2.81
C GLU A 104 5.64 11.36 3.39
N ALA A 105 4.62 11.98 2.84
CA ALA A 105 3.23 11.67 3.15
C ALA A 105 2.54 11.18 1.87
N PHE A 106 1.86 10.05 1.97
CA PHE A 106 1.16 9.45 0.85
C PHE A 106 -0.35 9.67 1.03
N LYS A 107 -1.04 10.01 -0.04
CA LYS A 107 -2.50 10.17 0.00
C LYS A 107 -3.18 8.86 -0.36
N ALA A 108 -4.15 8.48 0.46
CA ALA A 108 -5.00 7.35 0.19
C ALA A 108 -6.47 7.77 0.23
N LYS A 109 -7.32 7.03 -0.49
CA LYS A 109 -8.76 7.27 -0.53
C LYS A 109 -9.51 6.04 -0.03
N VAL A 110 -10.43 6.22 0.89
CA VAL A 110 -11.29 5.16 1.42
C VAL A 110 -12.20 4.63 0.32
N ILE A 111 -12.04 3.35 -0.04
CA ILE A 111 -12.82 2.68 -1.08
C ILE A 111 -13.80 1.64 -0.51
N LEU A 112 -13.56 1.16 0.71
CA LEU A 112 -14.42 0.18 1.35
C LEU A 112 -14.32 0.28 2.87
N ILE A 113 -15.46 0.22 3.54
CA ILE A 113 -15.58 0.04 4.98
C ILE A 113 -16.26 -1.30 5.20
N ALA A 114 -15.61 -2.23 5.88
CA ALA A 114 -16.20 -3.54 6.15
C ALA A 114 -17.47 -3.40 6.98
N LYS A 115 -18.47 -4.23 6.67
CA LYS A 115 -19.77 -4.20 7.37
C LYS A 115 -19.78 -5.03 8.66
N VAL A 116 -18.69 -5.73 8.93
CA VAL A 116 -18.55 -6.62 10.07
C VAL A 116 -17.38 -6.16 10.91
N LEU A 117 -17.62 -6.03 12.20
CA LEU A 117 -16.61 -5.79 13.22
C LEU A 117 -15.95 -7.12 13.56
N ASP A 118 -14.63 -7.14 13.66
CA ASP A 118 -13.89 -8.27 14.20
C ASP A 118 -14.18 -8.40 15.71
N PRO A 119 -14.73 -9.53 16.17
CA PRO A 119 -15.15 -9.67 17.55
C PRO A 119 -14.00 -9.73 18.55
N ASP A 120 -12.82 -10.16 18.13
CA ASP A 120 -11.66 -10.32 19.00
C ASP A 120 -10.91 -9.00 19.19
N THR A 121 -10.72 -8.25 18.10
CA THR A 121 -9.97 -6.98 18.10
C THR A 121 -10.86 -5.76 18.33
N ARG A 122 -12.19 -5.86 18.16
CA ARG A 122 -13.13 -4.74 18.18
C ARG A 122 -12.80 -3.66 17.17
N ARG A 123 -12.33 -4.08 15.98
CA ARG A 123 -11.94 -3.18 14.88
C ARG A 123 -12.68 -3.51 13.60
N VAL A 124 -12.87 -2.48 12.78
CA VAL A 124 -13.44 -2.59 11.44
C VAL A 124 -12.33 -2.37 10.43
N VAL A 125 -12.22 -3.27 9.44
CA VAL A 125 -11.26 -3.12 8.36
C VAL A 125 -11.76 -2.07 7.37
N VAL A 126 -10.98 -1.03 7.18
CA VAL A 126 -11.18 0.00 6.17
C VAL A 126 -10.12 -0.17 5.10
N ARG A 127 -10.54 -0.32 3.85
CA ARG A 127 -9.63 -0.44 2.71
C ARG A 127 -9.54 0.87 1.98
N CYS A 128 -8.31 1.28 1.72
CA CYS A 128 -8.01 2.50 0.98
C CYS A 128 -7.20 2.17 -0.27
N ASP A 129 -7.45 2.91 -1.33
CA ASP A 129 -6.65 2.92 -2.55
C ASP A 129 -5.54 3.96 -2.38
N ILE A 130 -4.32 3.63 -2.79
CA ILE A 130 -3.15 4.50 -2.67
C ILE A 130 -2.38 4.53 -3.98
N ASP A 131 -1.97 5.72 -4.40
CA ASP A 131 -1.08 5.86 -5.53
C ASP A 131 0.37 5.52 -5.12
N ASN A 132 0.90 4.47 -5.73
CA ASN A 132 2.28 4.00 -5.53
C ASN A 132 3.04 3.95 -6.86
N THR A 133 2.84 4.95 -7.71
CA THR A 133 3.48 5.02 -9.04
C THR A 133 5.01 4.93 -8.96
N ASP A 134 5.60 5.49 -7.90
CA ASP A 134 7.04 5.46 -7.63
C ASP A 134 7.53 4.13 -7.02
N GLU A 135 6.63 3.19 -6.76
CA GLU A 135 6.90 1.87 -6.17
C GLU A 135 7.69 1.93 -4.83
N LYS A 136 7.54 3.03 -4.08
CA LYS A 136 8.19 3.23 -2.78
C LYS A 136 7.60 2.32 -1.71
N LEU A 137 6.28 2.30 -1.62
CA LEU A 137 5.59 1.44 -0.67
C LEU A 137 5.66 -0.02 -1.13
N LYS A 138 5.89 -0.91 -0.19
CA LYS A 138 5.94 -2.36 -0.44
C LYS A 138 4.79 -3.05 0.32
N PRO A 139 4.26 -4.17 -0.22
CA PRO A 139 3.32 -4.98 0.54
C PRO A 139 3.86 -5.30 1.94
N GLN A 140 2.96 -5.38 2.92
CA GLN A 140 3.26 -5.70 4.33
C GLN A 140 4.06 -4.63 5.08
N MET A 141 4.26 -3.44 4.54
CA MET A 141 4.80 -2.32 5.31
C MET A 141 3.79 -1.85 6.38
N TYR A 142 4.31 -1.54 7.56
CA TYR A 142 3.53 -0.85 8.59
C TYR A 142 3.38 0.61 8.22
N ILE A 143 2.15 1.09 8.34
CA ILE A 143 1.79 2.48 8.06
C ILE A 143 0.89 3.04 9.17
N TYR A 144 0.89 4.35 9.28
CA TYR A 144 -0.05 5.10 10.09
C TYR A 144 -0.96 5.90 9.18
N ALA A 145 -2.25 5.87 9.47
CA ALA A 145 -3.24 6.56 8.69
C ALA A 145 -3.95 7.61 9.54
N THR A 146 -4.05 8.80 9.00
CA THR A 146 -4.69 9.93 9.65
C THR A 146 -5.76 10.52 8.75
N PRO A 147 -7.01 10.73 9.23
CA PRO A 147 -8.03 11.42 8.49
C PRO A 147 -7.58 12.83 8.09
N LEU A 148 -7.84 13.22 6.84
CA LEU A 148 -7.68 14.59 6.40
C LEU A 148 -9.03 15.31 6.53
N ASP A 149 -9.03 16.43 7.23
CA ASP A 149 -10.17 17.35 7.28
C ASP A 149 -10.13 18.26 6.05
N GLY A 150 -10.61 17.78 4.90
CA GLY A 150 -10.59 18.50 3.62
C GLY A 150 -9.54 18.01 2.62
N GLU A 151 -9.51 18.60 1.42
CA GLU A 151 -8.56 18.30 0.35
C GLU A 151 -7.27 19.16 0.43
N GLU A 152 -7.08 19.92 1.50
CA GLU A 152 -5.98 20.87 1.62
C GLU A 152 -4.63 20.16 1.80
N ASN A 153 -3.65 20.60 1.02
CA ASN A 153 -2.26 20.18 1.15
C ASN A 153 -1.57 21.08 2.16
N PHE A 154 -1.41 20.60 3.38
CA PHE A 154 -0.60 21.31 4.36
C PHE A 154 0.86 20.87 4.26
N PRO A 155 1.83 21.78 4.35
CA PRO A 155 3.22 21.42 4.58
C PRO A 155 3.32 20.70 5.92
N PHE A 156 4.27 19.76 6.03
CA PHE A 156 4.48 19.03 7.25
C PHE A 156 5.95 19.04 7.66
N VAL A 157 6.19 18.86 8.96
CA VAL A 157 7.53 18.69 9.54
C VAL A 157 7.54 17.47 10.44
N PRO A 158 8.69 16.78 10.60
CA PRO A 158 8.82 15.71 11.60
C PRO A 158 8.46 16.21 13.00
N ASN A 159 7.82 15.38 13.81
CA ASN A 159 7.41 15.73 15.16
C ASN A 159 8.61 16.19 16.04
N ASP A 160 9.80 15.63 15.78
CA ASP A 160 11.04 15.99 16.48
C ASP A 160 11.51 17.44 16.22
N ALA A 161 11.02 18.08 15.16
CA ALA A 161 11.27 19.48 14.87
C ALA A 161 10.38 20.44 15.65
N VAL A 162 9.26 19.93 16.19
CA VAL A 162 8.26 20.74 16.88
C VAL A 162 8.59 20.88 18.35
N ILE A 163 8.63 22.12 18.82
CA ILE A 163 8.83 22.46 20.22
C ILE A 163 7.55 23.06 20.76
N THR A 164 7.05 22.51 21.85
CA THR A 164 5.85 23.02 22.53
C THR A 164 6.25 23.79 23.80
N GLU A 165 5.87 25.05 23.86
CA GLU A 165 6.04 25.91 25.04
C GLU A 165 4.66 26.41 25.50
N GLY A 166 4.19 25.82 26.58
CA GLY A 166 2.82 26.07 27.06
C GLY A 166 1.78 25.67 26.03
N VAL A 167 1.07 26.64 25.46
CA VAL A 167 0.03 26.43 24.44
C VAL A 167 0.50 26.77 23.01
N LYS A 168 1.76 27.13 22.83
CA LYS A 168 2.32 27.54 21.54
C LYS A 168 3.31 26.51 21.03
N ASN A 169 3.30 26.31 19.73
CA ASN A 169 4.22 25.42 19.03
C ASN A 169 5.18 26.24 18.19
N PHE A 170 6.45 25.83 18.20
CA PHE A 170 7.54 26.50 17.51
C PHE A 170 8.34 25.51 16.71
N ILE A 171 9.00 26.01 15.67
CA ILE A 171 10.05 25.31 14.91
C ILE A 171 11.24 26.24 14.74
N PHE A 172 12.39 25.67 14.45
CA PHE A 172 13.57 26.41 14.02
C PHE A 172 13.75 26.28 12.51
N VAL A 173 13.76 27.40 11.82
CA VAL A 173 13.89 27.48 10.35
C VAL A 173 15.22 28.14 10.00
N GLU A 174 15.95 27.59 9.06
CA GLU A 174 17.15 28.21 8.51
C GLU A 174 16.75 29.27 7.49
N ARG A 175 16.87 30.56 7.85
CA ARG A 175 16.54 31.69 6.99
C ARG A 175 17.62 31.97 5.95
N SER A 176 18.88 31.80 6.32
CA SER A 176 20.05 31.84 5.45
C SER A 176 21.16 30.97 6.06
N PRO A 177 22.17 30.57 5.29
CA PRO A 177 23.22 29.67 5.79
C PRO A 177 23.76 30.08 7.16
N GLY A 178 23.53 29.25 8.18
CA GLY A 178 23.95 29.47 9.55
C GLY A 178 23.09 30.41 10.39
N VAL A 179 22.01 31.00 9.84
CA VAL A 179 21.08 31.86 10.56
C VAL A 179 19.78 31.13 10.82
N ILE A 180 19.51 30.85 12.07
CA ILE A 180 18.34 30.11 12.52
C ILE A 180 17.34 31.07 13.17
N GLU A 181 16.08 30.95 12.79
CA GLU A 181 14.96 31.72 13.31
C GLU A 181 14.00 30.80 14.06
N LYS A 182 13.64 31.15 15.30
CA LYS A 182 12.54 30.50 16.04
C LYS A 182 11.22 31.08 15.56
N ARG A 183 10.35 30.24 15.00
CA ARG A 183 9.10 30.64 14.41
C ARG A 183 7.92 29.94 15.04
N ASN A 184 6.88 30.71 15.37
CA ASN A 184 5.62 30.17 15.84
C ASN A 184 4.87 29.49 14.69
N ILE A 185 4.29 28.31 14.96
CA ILE A 185 3.54 27.53 13.99
C ILE A 185 2.14 27.19 14.52
N LYS A 186 1.21 26.95 13.59
CA LYS A 186 -0.12 26.46 13.90
C LYS A 186 -0.29 25.06 13.32
N ILE A 187 -0.35 24.07 14.21
CA ILE A 187 -0.57 22.67 13.85
C ILE A 187 -2.07 22.49 13.60
N VAL A 188 -2.41 21.99 12.41
CA VAL A 188 -3.78 21.56 12.07
C VAL A 188 -3.99 20.16 12.57
N HIS A 189 -3.03 19.28 12.32
CA HIS A 189 -3.09 17.90 12.66
C HIS A 189 -1.70 17.38 13.00
N GLN A 190 -1.61 16.59 14.08
CA GLN A 190 -0.40 15.88 14.47
C GLN A 190 -0.57 14.40 14.16
N GLY A 191 0.17 13.93 13.15
CA GLY A 191 0.28 12.52 12.81
C GLY A 191 1.22 11.78 13.76
N HIS A 192 1.46 10.51 13.46
CA HIS A 192 2.36 9.70 14.28
C HIS A 192 3.84 10.06 14.10
N ILE A 193 4.22 10.42 12.87
CA ILE A 193 5.60 10.76 12.49
C ILE A 193 5.73 12.26 12.27
N ASN A 194 4.75 12.88 11.63
CA ASN A 194 4.80 14.26 11.17
C ASN A 194 3.67 15.11 11.74
N SER A 195 3.93 16.41 11.89
CA SER A 195 2.93 17.45 12.22
C SER A 195 2.60 18.27 10.97
N PHE A 196 1.32 18.40 10.65
CA PHE A 196 0.80 19.19 9.51
C PHE A 196 0.49 20.59 9.96
N ILE A 197 0.96 21.59 9.21
CA ILE A 197 1.05 22.98 9.64
C ILE A 197 0.27 23.88 8.68
N SER A 198 -0.67 24.68 9.20
CA SER A 198 -1.40 25.67 8.39
C SER A 198 -0.69 27.01 8.30
N GLU A 199 0.10 27.37 9.30
CA GLU A 199 0.74 28.68 9.37
C GLU A 199 2.15 28.56 9.95
N GLY A 200 3.10 29.32 9.42
CA GLY A 200 4.45 29.45 9.96
C GLY A 200 5.53 28.63 9.25
N VAL A 201 5.19 27.80 8.27
CA VAL A 201 6.16 27.09 7.43
C VAL A 201 5.72 27.11 5.97
N HIS A 202 6.69 27.14 5.06
CA HIS A 202 6.45 27.09 3.62
C HIS A 202 7.20 25.91 3.01
N GLU A 203 6.69 25.42 1.91
CA GLU A 203 7.32 24.33 1.16
C GLU A 203 8.73 24.73 0.69
N GLY A 204 9.69 23.84 0.90
CA GLY A 204 11.10 24.07 0.54
C GLY A 204 11.95 24.75 1.61
N GLU A 205 11.39 25.20 2.73
CA GLU A 205 12.16 25.71 3.86
C GLU A 205 12.92 24.60 4.56
N ARG A 206 14.12 24.90 5.04
CA ARG A 206 14.95 23.98 5.83
C ARG A 206 14.64 24.15 7.31
N VAL A 207 14.20 23.06 7.93
CA VAL A 207 13.79 23.01 9.33
C VAL A 207 14.79 22.16 10.13
N VAL A 208 15.14 22.59 11.32
CA VAL A 208 16.00 21.85 12.26
C VAL A 208 15.19 20.71 12.86
N THR A 209 15.58 19.48 12.58
CA THR A 209 14.92 18.27 13.12
C THR A 209 15.69 17.70 14.31
N THR A 210 17.02 17.63 14.21
CA THR A 210 17.86 17.06 15.27
C THR A 210 18.45 18.18 16.11
N GLY A 211 18.29 18.08 17.44
CA GLY A 211 18.83 19.08 18.38
C GLY A 211 17.95 20.32 18.55
N ALA A 212 16.73 20.34 18.01
CA ALA A 212 15.80 21.47 18.16
C ALA A 212 15.56 21.83 19.63
N LEU A 213 15.44 20.83 20.51
CA LEU A 213 15.24 21.05 21.95
C LEU A 213 16.48 21.68 22.63
N LEU A 214 17.69 21.29 22.23
CA LEU A 214 18.94 21.89 22.72
C LEU A 214 19.03 23.36 22.27
N LEU A 215 18.75 23.61 21.01
CA LEU A 215 18.70 24.96 20.47
C LEU A 215 17.71 25.84 21.24
N ASN A 216 16.56 25.29 21.60
CA ASN A 216 15.56 26.01 22.36
C ASN A 216 16.04 26.42 23.76
N SER A 217 16.82 25.59 24.43
CA SER A 217 17.40 25.92 25.74
C SER A 217 18.37 27.10 25.65
N GLU A 218 19.16 27.18 24.59
CA GLU A 218 20.09 28.29 24.32
C GLU A 218 19.34 29.62 24.05
N PHE A 219 18.29 29.55 23.21
CA PHE A 219 17.44 30.72 22.91
C PHE A 219 16.65 31.25 24.12
N SER A 220 16.38 30.38 25.09
CA SER A 220 15.63 30.77 26.32
C SER A 220 16.57 31.32 27.40
N SER A 221 17.90 31.16 27.25
CA SER A 221 18.92 31.61 28.21
C SER A 221 19.52 32.97 27.88
N ASN A 222 19.21 33.54 26.74
CA ASN A 222 19.59 34.90 26.28
C ASN A 222 18.38 35.82 26.27
#